data_01889838b721fc7ca62a1dfa6e2e6d36
#
_entry.id   01889838b721fc7ca62a1dfa6e2e6d36
#
_cell.length_a   1.000
_cell.length_b   1.000
_cell.length_c   1.000
_cell.angle_alpha   90.00
_cell.angle_beta   90.00
_cell.angle_gamma   90.00
#
_symmetry.space_group_name_H-M   'P 1'
#
loop_
_entity.id
_entity.type
_entity.pdbx_description
1 polymer ?
#
loop_
_entity_poly.entity_id
_entity_poly.type
_entity_poly.pdbx_seq_one_letter_code
_entity_poly.pdbx_strand_id
1 'polypeptide(L)'
;MIDHRKVIIATVLLLLLLASSGNPFGQEAERHNYKPAAGYVPNEETAIKIAVAVWIPIYGKDQIEKEKPYKAVLRDGIWYVSGSLPAGYVKGGVAEAEIAKDDGRILRIIHGK
;
A
#
# COMPACT_ATOMS: atom_id res chain seq x y z
N MET A 1 -10.65 -7.34 63.12
CA MET A 1 -10.27 -8.43 62.22
C MET A 1 -10.43 -7.94 60.77
N ILE A 2 -9.35 -7.88 60.03
CA ILE A 2 -9.38 -7.42 58.63
C ILE A 2 -10.09 -8.46 57.77
N ASP A 3 -11.09 -8.01 57.06
CA ASP A 3 -11.80 -8.90 56.13
C ASP A 3 -10.99 -9.09 54.86
N HIS A 4 -10.30 -10.23 54.75
CA HIS A 4 -9.47 -10.57 53.59
C HIS A 4 -10.25 -10.62 52.26
N ARG A 5 -11.56 -10.83 52.32
CA ARG A 5 -12.41 -10.84 51.12
C ARG A 5 -12.50 -9.47 50.49
N LYS A 6 -12.57 -8.41 51.27
CA LYS A 6 -12.61 -7.02 50.79
C LYS A 6 -11.29 -6.62 50.12
N VAL A 7 -10.15 -7.07 50.66
CA VAL A 7 -8.83 -6.79 50.12
C VAL A 7 -8.64 -7.49 48.77
N ILE A 8 -9.08 -8.73 48.65
CA ILE A 8 -8.99 -9.53 47.38
C ILE A 8 -9.85 -8.89 46.31
N ILE A 9 -11.07 -8.47 46.62
CA ILE A 9 -11.98 -7.84 45.66
C ILE A 9 -11.39 -6.52 45.14
N ALA A 10 -10.79 -5.70 46.01
CA ALA A 10 -10.17 -4.44 45.64
C ALA A 10 -8.98 -4.67 44.68
N THR A 11 -8.17 -5.69 44.92
CA THR A 11 -7.03 -6.04 44.09
C THR A 11 -7.46 -6.52 42.68
N VAL A 12 -8.48 -7.35 42.61
CA VAL A 12 -9.05 -7.83 41.36
C VAL A 12 -9.66 -6.68 40.54
N LEU A 13 -10.34 -5.76 41.17
CA LEU A 13 -10.91 -4.59 40.54
C LEU A 13 -9.83 -3.67 39.97
N LEU A 14 -8.72 -3.49 40.67
CA LEU A 14 -7.58 -2.72 40.15
C LEU A 14 -6.93 -3.35 38.93
N LEU A 15 -6.79 -4.66 38.92
CA LEU A 15 -6.27 -5.41 37.75
C LEU A 15 -7.20 -5.29 36.54
N LEU A 16 -8.49 -5.35 36.73
CA LEU A 16 -9.48 -5.15 35.68
C LEU A 16 -9.42 -3.76 35.06
N LEU A 17 -9.24 -2.73 35.89
CA LEU A 17 -9.08 -1.33 35.44
C LEU A 17 -7.81 -1.16 34.60
N LEU A 18 -6.70 -1.79 34.95
CA LEU A 18 -5.46 -1.77 34.17
C LEU A 18 -5.59 -2.50 32.83
N ALA A 19 -6.32 -3.62 32.80
CA ALA A 19 -6.58 -4.36 31.57
C ALA A 19 -7.51 -3.62 30.60
N SER A 20 -8.38 -2.75 31.10
CA SER A 20 -9.34 -1.99 30.30
C SER A 20 -8.82 -0.63 29.84
N SER A 21 -7.60 -0.24 30.18
CA SER A 21 -7.05 1.10 29.93
C SER A 21 -6.70 1.38 28.45
N GLY A 22 -7.10 0.52 27.52
CA GLY A 22 -7.00 0.76 26.10
C GLY A 22 -5.73 0.22 25.45
N ASN A 23 -5.74 0.16 24.13
CA ASN A 23 -4.60 -0.23 23.34
C ASN A 23 -3.86 1.02 22.83
N PRO A 24 -2.74 1.44 23.47
CA PRO A 24 -2.03 2.65 23.06
C PRO A 24 -1.49 2.59 21.63
N PHE A 25 -1.22 1.39 21.10
CA PHE A 25 -0.72 1.21 19.74
C PHE A 25 -1.76 1.60 18.68
N GLY A 26 -3.04 1.29 18.88
CA GLY A 26 -4.10 1.67 17.95
C GLY A 26 -4.28 3.18 17.86
N GLN A 27 -4.22 3.89 18.98
CA GLN A 27 -4.36 5.34 19.01
C GLN A 27 -3.16 6.05 18.38
N GLU A 28 -1.94 5.57 18.60
CA GLU A 28 -0.75 6.14 17.97
C GLU A 28 -0.75 5.93 16.45
N ALA A 29 -1.14 4.75 15.97
CA ALA A 29 -1.27 4.47 14.55
C ALA A 29 -2.26 5.42 13.86
N GLU A 30 -3.42 5.67 14.49
CA GLU A 30 -4.41 6.62 13.96
C GLU A 30 -3.88 8.05 13.93
N ARG A 31 -3.19 8.51 14.98
CA ARG A 31 -2.64 9.85 15.04
C ARG A 31 -1.57 10.14 14.00
N HIS A 32 -0.78 9.12 13.63
CA HIS A 32 0.33 9.26 12.70
C HIS A 32 -0.02 8.81 11.29
N ASN A 33 -1.22 8.29 11.08
CA ASN A 33 -1.67 7.88 9.77
C ASN A 33 -2.35 9.05 9.06
N TYR A 34 -1.79 9.43 7.93
CA TYR A 34 -2.37 10.47 7.09
C TYR A 34 -2.70 9.89 5.72
N LYS A 35 -3.94 10.09 5.28
CA LYS A 35 -4.38 9.71 3.94
C LYS A 35 -4.96 10.93 3.24
N PRO A 36 -4.37 11.35 2.11
CA PRO A 36 -4.91 12.46 1.32
C PRO A 36 -6.33 12.15 0.81
N ALA A 37 -7.15 13.18 0.67
CA ALA A 37 -8.49 13.04 0.09
C ALA A 37 -8.46 12.44 -1.32
N ALA A 38 -7.41 12.74 -2.08
CA ALA A 38 -7.20 12.20 -3.43
C ALA A 38 -6.65 10.76 -3.45
N GLY A 39 -6.42 10.16 -2.29
CA GLY A 39 -5.79 8.83 -2.17
C GLY A 39 -4.26 8.91 -2.11
N TYR A 40 -3.62 7.77 -1.87
CA TYR A 40 -2.16 7.69 -1.81
C TYR A 40 -1.47 7.78 -3.18
N VAL A 41 -2.20 7.53 -4.25
CA VAL A 41 -1.66 7.59 -5.63
C VAL A 41 -2.41 8.67 -6.41
N PRO A 42 -2.14 9.96 -6.12
CA PRO A 42 -2.98 11.04 -6.65
C PRO A 42 -2.75 11.37 -8.12
N ASN A 43 -1.62 10.98 -8.70
CA ASN A 43 -1.24 11.40 -10.05
C ASN A 43 -0.49 10.30 -10.81
N GLU A 44 -0.34 10.53 -12.12
CA GLU A 44 0.33 9.60 -13.05
C GLU A 44 1.78 9.33 -12.65
N GLU A 45 2.51 10.36 -12.26
CA GLU A 45 3.92 10.23 -11.87
C GLU A 45 4.09 9.26 -10.72
N THR A 46 3.27 9.38 -9.69
CA THR A 46 3.30 8.48 -8.53
C THR A 46 2.96 7.04 -8.95
N ALA A 47 1.93 6.87 -9.76
CA ALA A 47 1.54 5.55 -10.27
C ALA A 47 2.67 4.89 -11.04
N ILE A 48 3.32 5.64 -11.93
CA ILE A 48 4.45 5.14 -12.73
C ILE A 48 5.62 4.74 -11.83
N LYS A 49 5.97 5.55 -10.84
CA LYS A 49 7.05 5.22 -9.91
C LYS A 49 6.79 3.95 -9.14
N ILE A 50 5.56 3.73 -8.68
CA ILE A 50 5.16 2.50 -8.00
C ILE A 50 5.29 1.31 -8.94
N ALA A 51 4.76 1.41 -10.15
CA ALA A 51 4.82 0.34 -11.14
C ALA A 51 6.27 -0.05 -11.45
N VAL A 52 7.13 0.92 -11.74
CA VAL A 52 8.55 0.69 -12.03
C VAL A 52 9.26 0.03 -10.86
N ALA A 53 8.99 0.48 -9.63
CA ALA A 53 9.58 -0.10 -8.44
C ALA A 53 9.19 -1.58 -8.25
N VAL A 54 7.98 -1.96 -8.68
CA VAL A 54 7.52 -3.36 -8.66
C VAL A 54 8.09 -4.17 -9.82
N TRP A 55 8.14 -3.59 -11.02
CA TRP A 55 8.59 -4.29 -12.23
C TRP A 55 10.08 -4.65 -12.20
N ILE A 56 10.92 -3.75 -11.71
CA ILE A 56 12.39 -3.94 -11.74
C ILE A 56 12.83 -5.24 -11.07
N PRO A 57 12.40 -5.55 -9.84
CA PRO A 57 12.77 -6.82 -9.20
C PRO A 57 12.27 -8.07 -9.94
N ILE A 58 11.18 -7.94 -10.70
CA ILE A 58 10.57 -9.07 -11.42
C ILE A 58 11.22 -9.27 -12.79
N TYR A 59 11.35 -8.19 -13.56
CA TYR A 59 11.75 -8.26 -14.97
C TYR A 59 13.16 -7.76 -15.27
N GLY A 60 13.80 -7.10 -14.30
CA GLY A 60 15.12 -6.52 -14.45
C GLY A 60 15.10 -5.06 -14.87
N LYS A 61 16.07 -4.30 -14.36
CA LYS A 61 16.18 -2.87 -14.61
C LYS A 61 16.36 -2.54 -16.08
N ASP A 62 17.25 -3.28 -16.77
CA ASP A 62 17.55 -3.01 -18.18
C ASP A 62 16.33 -3.22 -19.07
N GLN A 63 15.58 -4.29 -18.81
CA GLN A 63 14.36 -4.56 -19.55
C GLN A 63 13.32 -3.44 -19.35
N ILE A 64 13.12 -3.01 -18.12
CA ILE A 64 12.11 -2.00 -17.81
C ILE A 64 12.54 -0.63 -18.36
N GLU A 65 13.80 -0.27 -18.30
CA GLU A 65 14.28 0.99 -18.89
C GLU A 65 14.09 1.05 -20.41
N LYS A 66 14.22 -0.06 -21.09
CA LYS A 66 13.96 -0.14 -22.54
C LYS A 66 12.49 0.12 -22.90
N GLU A 67 11.59 -0.02 -21.96
CA GLU A 67 10.15 0.16 -22.17
C GLU A 67 9.67 1.59 -21.90
N LYS A 68 10.56 2.54 -21.71
CA LYS A 68 10.23 3.96 -21.65
C LYS A 68 9.74 4.46 -23.02
N PRO A 69 8.83 5.45 -23.08
CA PRO A 69 8.17 6.12 -21.95
C PRO A 69 7.06 5.26 -21.34
N TYR A 70 6.91 5.37 -20.01
CA TYR A 70 5.83 4.73 -19.33
C TYR A 70 4.57 5.60 -19.39
N LYS A 71 3.40 4.96 -19.41
CA LYS A 71 2.11 5.64 -19.49
C LYS A 71 1.22 5.19 -18.33
N ALA A 72 0.41 6.10 -17.83
CA ALA A 72 -0.58 5.78 -16.81
C ALA A 72 -1.92 6.44 -17.18
N VAL A 73 -2.99 5.66 -17.09
CA VAL A 73 -4.36 6.10 -17.35
C VAL A 73 -5.22 5.75 -16.14
N LEU A 74 -5.99 6.70 -15.65
CA LEU A 74 -6.92 6.49 -14.55
C LEU A 74 -8.30 6.12 -15.09
N ARG A 75 -8.84 4.99 -14.60
CA ARG A 75 -10.22 4.57 -14.88
C ARG A 75 -10.82 3.94 -13.63
N ASP A 76 -11.96 4.44 -13.22
CA ASP A 76 -12.73 3.88 -12.09
C ASP A 76 -11.88 3.66 -10.83
N GLY A 77 -11.04 4.64 -10.50
CA GLY A 77 -10.19 4.59 -9.31
C GLY A 77 -8.99 3.67 -9.41
N ILE A 78 -8.67 3.18 -10.60
CA ILE A 78 -7.53 2.30 -10.86
C ILE A 78 -6.60 2.95 -11.88
N TRP A 79 -5.31 3.02 -11.53
CA TRP A 79 -4.26 3.40 -12.45
C TRP A 79 -3.84 2.19 -13.28
N TYR A 80 -3.98 2.31 -14.59
CA TYR A 80 -3.45 1.34 -15.56
C TYR A 80 -2.13 1.88 -16.09
N VAL A 81 -1.04 1.27 -15.68
CA VAL A 81 0.31 1.70 -16.04
C VAL A 81 0.91 0.69 -17.01
N SER A 82 1.55 1.18 -18.06
CA SER A 82 2.17 0.33 -19.05
C SER A 82 3.51 0.91 -19.52
N GLY A 83 4.42 0.01 -19.89
CA GLY A 83 5.59 0.35 -20.67
C GLY A 83 5.24 0.58 -22.14
N SER A 84 6.22 0.92 -22.92
CA SER A 84 6.13 1.06 -24.39
C SER A 84 7.02 0.05 -25.06
N LEU A 85 6.65 -0.37 -26.27
CA LEU A 85 7.51 -1.23 -27.08
C LEU A 85 8.82 -0.51 -27.36
N PRO A 86 9.97 -1.19 -27.22
CA PRO A 86 11.25 -0.61 -27.60
C PRO A 86 11.27 -0.17 -29.06
N ALA A 87 12.10 0.82 -29.38
CA ALA A 87 12.25 1.33 -30.72
C ALA A 87 12.64 0.21 -31.70
N GLY A 88 11.97 0.16 -32.86
CA GLY A 88 12.18 -0.87 -33.86
C GLY A 88 11.34 -2.13 -33.73
N TYR A 89 10.62 -2.28 -32.61
CA TYR A 89 9.72 -3.42 -32.40
C TYR A 89 8.29 -3.04 -32.80
N VAL A 90 7.67 -3.86 -33.62
CA VAL A 90 6.28 -3.67 -34.09
C VAL A 90 5.34 -4.55 -33.31
N LYS A 91 5.84 -5.64 -32.72
CA LYS A 91 5.10 -6.60 -31.92
C LYS A 91 5.89 -6.94 -30.66
N GLY A 92 5.20 -7.29 -29.63
CA GLY A 92 5.77 -7.72 -28.37
C GLY A 92 4.92 -7.24 -27.21
N GLY A 93 5.15 -7.83 -26.06
CA GLY A 93 4.51 -7.42 -24.84
C GLY A 93 5.29 -6.34 -24.12
N VAL A 94 4.58 -5.65 -23.26
CA VAL A 94 5.16 -4.67 -22.35
C VAL A 94 4.74 -5.00 -20.93
N ALA A 95 5.46 -4.43 -19.96
CA ALA A 95 5.06 -4.51 -18.56
C ALA A 95 3.78 -3.69 -18.33
N GLU A 96 2.86 -4.26 -17.57
CA GLU A 96 1.63 -3.59 -17.17
C GLU A 96 1.41 -3.74 -15.68
N ALA A 97 0.79 -2.73 -15.08
CA ALA A 97 0.42 -2.74 -13.68
C ALA A 97 -0.96 -2.10 -13.49
N GLU A 98 -1.75 -2.66 -12.59
CA GLU A 98 -3.00 -2.06 -12.14
C GLU A 98 -2.83 -1.73 -10.66
N ILE A 99 -3.03 -0.45 -10.32
CA ILE A 99 -2.77 0.09 -8.98
C ILE A 99 -3.99 0.85 -8.51
N ALA A 100 -4.49 0.53 -7.32
CA ALA A 100 -5.60 1.27 -6.74
C ALA A 100 -5.15 2.69 -6.37
N LYS A 101 -5.88 3.70 -6.88
CA LYS A 101 -5.59 5.11 -6.61
C LYS A 101 -5.70 5.43 -5.12
N ASP A 102 -6.67 4.84 -4.46
CA ASP A 102 -7.00 5.17 -3.07
C ASP A 102 -5.90 4.78 -2.08
N ASP A 103 -5.42 3.55 -2.14
CA ASP A 103 -4.50 3.00 -1.15
C ASP A 103 -3.16 2.51 -1.72
N GLY A 104 -2.96 2.59 -3.03
CA GLY A 104 -1.73 2.15 -3.68
C GLY A 104 -1.60 0.63 -3.82
N ARG A 105 -2.66 -0.10 -3.55
CA ARG A 105 -2.67 -1.56 -3.62
C ARG A 105 -2.40 -2.03 -5.03
N ILE A 106 -1.51 -3.01 -5.17
CA ILE A 106 -1.20 -3.63 -6.46
C ILE A 106 -2.28 -4.68 -6.77
N LEU A 107 -3.02 -4.45 -7.84
CA LEU A 107 -4.12 -5.33 -8.25
C LEU A 107 -3.68 -6.37 -9.28
N ARG A 108 -2.73 -6.00 -10.15
CA ARG A 108 -2.26 -6.88 -11.21
C ARG A 108 -0.90 -6.45 -11.71
N ILE A 109 -0.02 -7.43 -11.95
CA ILE A 109 1.28 -7.23 -12.61
C ILE A 109 1.39 -8.30 -13.70
N ILE A 110 1.60 -7.87 -14.93
CA ILE A 110 1.84 -8.77 -16.06
C ILE A 110 2.91 -8.20 -16.99
N HIS A 111 3.48 -9.07 -17.79
CA HIS A 111 4.30 -8.71 -18.94
C HIS A 111 3.82 -9.53 -20.12
N GLY A 112 3.46 -8.87 -21.20
CA GLY A 112 3.07 -9.55 -22.44
C GLY A 112 4.24 -10.25 -23.09
N LYS A 113 3.94 -11.12 -24.05
CA LYS A 113 4.94 -11.83 -24.85
C LYS A 113 5.19 -11.12 -26.16
#